data_b12ab230eb393b82550fc91d72f60f69
#
_entry.id   b12ab230eb393b82550fc91d72f60f69
#
_cell.length_a   1.000
_cell.length_b   1.000
_cell.length_c   1.000
_cell.angle_alpha   90.00
_cell.angle_beta   90.00
_cell.angle_gamma   90.00
#
_symmetry.space_group_name_H-M   'P 1'
#
loop_
_entity.id
_entity.type
_entity.pdbx_description
1 polymer ?
#
loop_
_entity_poly.entity_id
_entity_poly.type
_entity_poly.pdbx_seq_one_letter_code
_entity_poly.pdbx_strand_id
1 'polypeptide(L)'
;KIRVLVISHLDSHHAQNLIDTLAHYGNNLYLFDSWEESKISFSILNQIPHDIVITTFPVTNSPKPLIYSRNFSTTELFYHLHLMASQIHKERLAKS
;
A
#
# COMPACT_ATOMS: atom_id res chain seq x y z
N LYS A 1 12.51 6.00 3.12
CA LYS A 1 11.31 5.30 3.60
C LYS A 1 10.52 4.72 2.44
N ILE A 2 9.81 3.64 2.71
CA ILE A 2 8.91 3.02 1.73
C ILE A 2 7.62 3.85 1.65
N ARG A 3 7.24 4.24 0.45
CA ARG A 3 6.00 5.01 0.24
C ARG A 3 4.85 4.06 -0.08
N VAL A 4 3.78 4.18 0.68
CA VAL A 4 2.59 3.32 0.57
C VAL A 4 1.38 4.18 0.24
N LEU A 5 0.67 3.83 -0.82
CA LEU A 5 -0.58 4.50 -1.18
C LEU A 5 -1.75 3.59 -0.82
N VAL A 6 -2.68 4.09 -0.02
CA VAL A 6 -3.92 3.40 0.32
C VAL A 6 -5.05 3.98 -0.52
N ILE A 7 -5.62 3.16 -1.39
CA ILE A 7 -6.73 3.56 -2.27
C ILE A 7 -8.00 2.89 -1.77
N SER A 8 -8.99 3.71 -1.38
CA SER A 8 -10.27 3.22 -0.90
C SER A 8 -11.40 3.61 -1.85
N HIS A 9 -12.30 2.68 -2.13
CA HIS A 9 -13.53 2.97 -2.85
C HIS A 9 -14.62 3.47 -1.91
N LEU A 10 -14.36 3.45 -0.61
CA LEU A 10 -15.23 3.99 0.43
C LEU A 10 -14.85 5.45 0.66
N ASP A 11 -15.28 6.04 1.76
CA ASP A 11 -14.94 7.42 2.05
C ASP A 11 -13.48 7.58 2.51
N SER A 12 -13.02 8.82 2.59
CA SER A 12 -11.66 9.14 3.01
C SER A 12 -11.37 8.73 4.45
N HIS A 13 -12.41 8.64 5.30
CA HIS A 13 -12.25 8.21 6.68
C HIS A 13 -11.81 6.76 6.77
N HIS A 14 -12.31 5.90 5.88
CA HIS A 14 -11.92 4.49 5.87
C HIS A 14 -10.43 4.33 5.55
N ALA A 15 -9.96 5.02 4.53
CA ALA A 15 -8.55 5.00 4.16
C ALA A 15 -7.68 5.55 5.29
N GLN A 16 -8.08 6.67 5.89
CA GLN A 16 -7.33 7.28 6.97
C GLN A 16 -7.28 6.40 8.21
N ASN A 17 -8.38 5.74 8.57
CA ASN A 17 -8.40 4.79 9.68
C ASN A 17 -7.45 3.63 9.45
N LEU A 18 -7.39 3.12 8.24
CA LEU A 18 -6.48 2.04 7.88
C LEU A 18 -5.02 2.51 8.00
N ILE A 19 -4.72 3.71 7.49
CA ILE A 19 -3.39 4.31 7.58
C ILE A 19 -3.00 4.49 9.06
N ASP A 20 -3.89 5.05 9.88
CA ASP A 20 -3.61 5.28 11.29
C ASP A 20 -3.27 3.97 12.01
N THR A 21 -4.00 2.91 11.71
CA THR A 21 -3.76 1.60 12.30
C THR A 21 -2.41 1.03 11.86
N LEU A 22 -2.11 1.11 10.57
CA LEU A 22 -0.83 0.61 10.03
C LEU A 22 0.35 1.43 10.56
N ALA A 23 0.19 2.74 10.65
CA ALA A 23 1.23 3.64 11.16
C ALA A 23 1.55 3.36 12.63
N HIS A 24 0.56 2.91 13.41
CA HIS A 24 0.77 2.54 14.80
C HIS A 24 1.79 1.40 14.93
N TYR A 25 1.83 0.48 13.98
CA TYR A 25 2.77 -0.64 14.00
C TYR A 25 4.14 -0.30 13.41
N GLY A 26 4.23 0.67 12.51
CA GLY A 26 5.50 0.91 11.83
C GLY A 26 5.65 2.28 11.21
N ASN A 27 5.32 3.35 11.93
CA ASN A 27 5.31 4.71 11.41
C ASN A 27 6.68 5.23 10.97
N ASN A 28 7.76 4.67 11.50
CA ASN A 28 9.12 5.12 11.14
C ASN A 28 9.63 4.48 9.85
N LEU A 29 8.95 3.47 9.34
CA LEU A 29 9.38 2.70 8.17
C LEU A 29 8.67 3.13 6.90
N TYR A 30 7.51 3.74 7.02
CA TYR A 30 6.63 4.02 5.88
C TYR A 30 6.17 5.46 5.85
N LEU A 31 5.93 5.93 4.62
CA LEU A 31 5.20 7.18 4.36
C LEU A 31 3.88 6.80 3.71
N PHE A 32 2.78 7.09 4.38
CA PHE A 32 1.45 6.72 3.90
C PHE A 32 0.75 7.92 3.26
N ASP A 33 0.10 7.66 2.13
CA ASP A 33 -0.82 8.58 1.49
C ASP A 33 -2.15 7.88 1.27
N SER A 34 -3.23 8.63 1.18
CA SER A 34 -4.56 8.08 0.92
C SER A 34 -5.13 8.65 -0.37
N TRP A 35 -5.96 7.84 -1.03
CA TRP A 35 -6.64 8.24 -2.26
C TRP A 35 -8.03 7.63 -2.25
N GLU A 36 -9.04 8.42 -2.59
CA GLU A 36 -10.41 7.95 -2.70
C GLU A 36 -10.74 7.75 -4.18
N GLU A 37 -10.84 6.50 -4.61
CA GLU A 37 -11.14 6.10 -5.98
C GLU A 37 -11.85 4.77 -5.99
N SER A 38 -12.78 4.59 -6.92
CA SER A 38 -13.47 3.33 -7.10
C SER A 38 -12.84 2.46 -8.19
N LYS A 39 -12.04 3.07 -9.05
CA LYS A 39 -11.34 2.37 -10.14
C LYS A 39 -9.95 2.95 -10.31
N ILE A 40 -9.01 2.08 -10.64
CA ILE A 40 -7.65 2.52 -10.91
C ILE A 40 -7.11 1.76 -12.11
N SER A 41 -6.43 2.48 -13.01
CA SER A 41 -5.85 1.88 -14.20
C SER A 41 -4.39 1.53 -14.00
N PHE A 42 -3.89 0.61 -14.82
CA PHE A 42 -2.48 0.27 -14.86
C PHE A 42 -1.61 1.50 -15.10
N SER A 43 -2.04 2.39 -16.01
CA SER A 43 -1.29 3.60 -16.35
C SER A 43 -1.11 4.51 -15.13
N ILE A 44 -2.17 4.71 -14.35
CA ILE A 44 -2.12 5.55 -13.15
C ILE A 44 -1.17 4.93 -12.13
N LEU A 45 -1.29 3.63 -11.87
CA LEU A 45 -0.42 2.93 -10.95
C LEU A 45 1.05 3.00 -11.36
N ASN A 46 1.31 2.97 -12.66
CA ASN A 46 2.67 3.05 -13.17
C ASN A 46 3.29 4.44 -13.01
N GLN A 47 2.47 5.49 -12.93
CA GLN A 47 2.93 6.89 -12.85
C GLN A 47 3.12 7.40 -11.42
N ILE A 48 2.49 6.77 -10.44
CA ILE A 48 2.59 7.23 -9.05
C ILE A 48 3.96 6.92 -8.47
N PRO A 49 4.47 7.77 -7.56
CA PRO A 49 5.80 7.58 -6.98
C PRO A 49 5.85 6.59 -5.81
N HIS A 50 4.75 5.89 -5.55
CA HIS A 50 4.65 4.98 -4.40
C HIS A 50 5.26 3.62 -4.71
N ASP A 51 5.77 2.97 -3.67
CA ASP A 51 6.44 1.67 -3.78
C ASP A 51 5.47 0.51 -3.63
N ILE A 52 4.44 0.68 -2.81
CA ILE A 52 3.43 -0.34 -2.51
C ILE A 52 2.06 0.31 -2.55
N VAL A 53 1.06 -0.42 -3.03
CA VAL A 53 -0.32 0.03 -3.08
C VAL A 53 -1.20 -0.93 -2.27
N ILE A 54 -2.07 -0.38 -1.43
CA ILE A 54 -3.08 -1.13 -0.68
C ILE A 54 -4.45 -0.67 -1.18
N THR A 55 -5.29 -1.60 -1.59
CA THR A 55 -6.62 -1.28 -2.10
C THR A 55 -7.71 -1.96 -1.27
N THR A 56 -8.92 -1.36 -1.25
CA THR A 56 -10.10 -1.95 -0.64
C THR A 56 -10.99 -2.64 -1.67
N PHE A 57 -10.57 -2.67 -2.93
CA PHE A 57 -11.29 -3.29 -4.04
C PHE A 57 -10.30 -4.10 -4.90
N PRO A 58 -10.78 -5.14 -5.62
CA PRO A 58 -9.88 -5.97 -6.41
C PRO A 58 -9.28 -5.20 -7.58
N VAL A 59 -7.99 -5.42 -7.81
CA VAL A 59 -7.28 -4.90 -8.98
C VAL A 59 -6.60 -6.08 -9.66
N THR A 60 -6.95 -6.31 -10.93
CA THR A 60 -6.50 -7.49 -11.66
C THR A 60 -5.09 -7.36 -12.22
N ASN A 61 -4.60 -6.12 -12.38
CA ASN A 61 -3.30 -5.89 -13.01
C ASN A 61 -2.64 -4.68 -12.39
N SER A 62 -1.43 -4.84 -11.87
CA SER A 62 -0.70 -3.76 -11.23
C SER A 62 0.79 -3.86 -11.55
N PRO A 63 1.44 -2.73 -11.95
CA PRO A 63 2.88 -2.70 -12.18
C PRO A 63 3.69 -2.64 -10.88
N LYS A 64 3.01 -2.46 -9.76
CA LYS A 64 3.64 -2.33 -8.43
C LYS A 64 3.10 -3.40 -7.48
N PRO A 65 3.85 -3.74 -6.43
CA PRO A 65 3.31 -4.60 -5.38
C PRO A 65 2.00 -4.04 -4.84
N LEU A 66 0.96 -4.86 -4.83
CA LEU A 66 -0.39 -4.45 -4.44
C LEU A 66 -0.98 -5.45 -3.47
N ILE A 67 -1.59 -4.95 -2.41
CA ILE A 67 -2.26 -5.76 -1.40
C ILE A 67 -3.75 -5.43 -1.41
N TYR A 68 -4.58 -6.45 -1.57
CA TYR A 68 -6.03 -6.31 -1.44
C TYR A 68 -6.42 -6.49 0.01
N SER A 69 -6.77 -5.39 0.69
CA SER A 69 -6.94 -5.37 2.14
C SER A 69 -8.06 -6.28 2.67
N ARG A 70 -9.06 -6.58 1.86
CA ARG A 70 -10.20 -7.42 2.28
C ARG A 70 -9.83 -8.87 2.55
N ASN A 71 -8.72 -9.34 2.03
CA ASN A 71 -8.27 -10.71 2.24
C ASN A 71 -7.57 -10.90 3.59
N PHE A 72 -7.34 -9.82 4.32
CA PHE A 72 -6.50 -9.85 5.51
C PHE A 72 -7.11 -9.10 6.68
N SER A 73 -6.88 -9.59 7.89
CA SER A 73 -7.06 -8.78 9.09
C SER A 73 -6.02 -7.66 9.11
N THR A 74 -6.18 -6.68 9.99
CA THR A 74 -5.22 -5.57 10.10
C THR A 74 -3.82 -6.08 10.42
N THR A 75 -3.69 -7.05 11.33
CA THR A 75 -2.39 -7.65 11.67
C THR A 75 -1.77 -8.37 10.48
N GLU A 76 -2.56 -9.15 9.77
CA GLU A 76 -2.09 -9.85 8.57
C GLU A 76 -1.70 -8.86 7.47
N LEU A 77 -2.47 -7.79 7.31
CA LEU A 77 -2.17 -6.75 6.33
C LEU A 77 -0.82 -6.10 6.63
N PHE A 78 -0.57 -5.76 7.88
CA PHE A 78 0.72 -5.20 8.29
C PHE A 78 1.86 -6.19 8.03
N TYR A 79 1.64 -7.46 8.32
CA TYR A 79 2.64 -8.49 8.08
C TYR A 79 3.00 -8.58 6.60
N HIS A 80 2.01 -8.62 5.72
CA HIS A 80 2.25 -8.66 4.27
C HIS A 80 2.92 -7.39 3.77
N LEU A 81 2.53 -6.24 4.28
CA LEU A 81 3.17 -4.97 3.97
C LEU A 81 4.65 -5.02 4.34
N HIS A 82 4.96 -5.53 5.52
CA HIS A 82 6.34 -5.64 5.99
C HIS A 82 7.17 -6.59 5.12
N LEU A 83 6.60 -7.71 4.71
CA LEU A 83 7.29 -8.64 3.81
C LEU A 83 7.61 -7.99 2.46
N MET A 84 6.66 -7.27 1.88
CA MET A 84 6.87 -6.56 0.62
C MET A 84 7.92 -5.46 0.77
N ALA A 85 7.86 -4.71 1.85
CA ALA A 85 8.82 -3.64 2.12
C ALA A 85 10.23 -4.20 2.27
N SER A 86 10.39 -5.33 2.96
CA SER A 86 11.67 -6.00 3.12
C SER A 86 12.24 -6.43 1.77
N GLN A 87 11.41 -6.96 0.89
CA GLN A 87 11.83 -7.37 -0.43
C GLN A 87 12.31 -6.19 -1.27
N ILE A 88 11.56 -5.09 -1.25
CA ILE A 88 11.93 -3.85 -1.95
C ILE A 88 13.26 -3.31 -1.43
N HIS A 89 13.45 -3.33 -0.12
CA HIS A 89 14.67 -2.85 0.51
C HIS A 89 15.88 -3.69 0.08
N LYS A 90 15.73 -5.01 0.03
CA LYS A 90 16.79 -5.90 -0.44
C LYS A 90 17.15 -5.62 -1.90
N GLU A 91 16.15 -5.42 -2.74
CA GLU A 91 16.37 -5.11 -4.16
C GLU A 91 17.12 -3.79 -4.33
N ARG A 92 16.79 -2.77 -3.54
CA ARG A 92 17.48 -1.49 -3.56
C ARG A 92 18.94 -1.61 -3.12
N LEU A 93 19.20 -2.40 -2.09
CA LEU A 93 20.57 -2.64 -1.63
C LEU A 93 21.39 -3.39 -2.66
N ALA A 94 20.79 -4.35 -3.36
CA ALA A 94 21.47 -5.11 -4.41
C ALA A 94 21.85 -4.25 -5.61
N LYS A 95 21.13 -3.16 -5.85
CA LYS A 95 21.37 -2.24 -6.97
C LYS A 95 22.29 -1.07 -6.65
N SER A 96 22.58 -0.87 -5.38
CA SER A 96 23.40 0.28 -4.94
C SER A 96 24.89 -0.02 -4.90
#